data_647b99d8f6bdb6d42a274759bdf1edd1
#
_entry.id   647b99d8f6bdb6d42a274759bdf1edd1
#
_cell.length_a   1.000
_cell.length_b   1.000
_cell.length_c   1.000
_cell.angle_alpha   90.00
_cell.angle_beta   90.00
_cell.angle_gamma   90.00
#
_symmetry.space_group_name_H-M   'P 1'
#
loop_
_entity.id
_entity.type
_entity.pdbx_description
1 polymer ?
#
loop_
_entity_poly.entity_id
_entity_poly.type
_entity_poly.pdbx_seq_one_letter_code
_entity_poly.pdbx_strand_id
1 'polypeptide(L)'
;MKRVTGIGGIFLKAQDPKALGAWYEKHLGVDVQDWGGAQFFFKDDESPREQGYTVWSLFKEDTTHFAPSTKPFMVNYRVADLHALLAALRAEGCEVDEKVQDDEYGKFGWVMDPEGNKVELWQPPTGG
;
A
#
# COMPACT_ATOMS: atom_id res chain seq x y z
N MET A 1 15.69 -6.54 -14.44
CA MET A 1 14.65 -7.11 -13.55
C MET A 1 13.55 -6.09 -13.29
N LYS A 2 12.33 -6.49 -13.50
CA LYS A 2 11.21 -5.62 -13.16
C LYS A 2 10.94 -5.75 -11.66
N ARG A 3 11.02 -4.64 -10.95
CA ARG A 3 10.88 -4.64 -9.49
C ARG A 3 9.45 -4.35 -9.05
N VAL A 4 8.92 -3.18 -9.43
CA VAL A 4 7.55 -2.79 -9.13
C VAL A 4 6.65 -3.22 -10.26
N THR A 5 5.56 -3.90 -9.92
CA THR A 5 4.61 -4.42 -10.91
C THR A 5 3.30 -3.64 -10.95
N GLY A 6 3.07 -2.78 -9.97
CA GLY A 6 1.85 -1.96 -9.96
C GLY A 6 1.70 -1.21 -8.66
N ILE A 7 0.66 -0.41 -8.58
CA ILE A 7 0.27 0.28 -7.35
C ILE A 7 -0.61 -0.66 -6.55
N GLY A 8 -0.17 -1.02 -5.35
CA GLY A 8 -0.92 -1.93 -4.49
C GLY A 8 -1.87 -1.22 -3.55
N GLY A 9 -1.55 0.02 -3.18
CA GLY A 9 -2.43 0.74 -2.27
C GLY A 9 -2.07 2.20 -2.12
N ILE A 10 -3.08 3.00 -1.78
CA ILE A 10 -2.96 4.41 -1.45
C ILE A 10 -3.53 4.58 -0.04
N PHE A 11 -2.72 5.05 0.89
CA PHE A 11 -3.12 5.19 2.28
C PHE A 11 -3.04 6.66 2.68
N LEU A 12 -4.11 7.16 3.27
CA LEU A 12 -4.24 8.58 3.63
C LEU A 12 -4.51 8.71 5.12
N LYS A 13 -3.90 9.71 5.75
CA LYS A 13 -4.24 10.09 7.12
C LYS A 13 -5.49 10.96 7.10
N ALA A 14 -6.36 10.78 8.06
CA ALA A 14 -7.59 11.54 8.20
C ALA A 14 -7.83 11.92 9.64
N GLN A 15 -8.32 13.14 9.87
CA GLN A 15 -8.71 13.57 11.21
C GLN A 15 -9.89 12.76 11.70
N ASP A 16 -10.84 12.50 10.80
CA ASP A 16 -12.02 11.70 11.09
C ASP A 16 -12.20 10.72 9.94
N PRO A 17 -11.56 9.54 10.01
CA PRO A 17 -11.63 8.57 8.91
C PRO A 17 -13.05 8.14 8.57
N LYS A 18 -13.93 8.01 9.57
CA LYS A 18 -15.29 7.58 9.32
C LYS A 18 -16.08 8.63 8.55
N ALA A 19 -15.96 9.90 8.94
CA ALA A 19 -16.63 10.99 8.25
C ALA A 19 -16.07 11.17 6.84
N LEU A 20 -14.75 11.08 6.70
CA LEU A 20 -14.11 11.21 5.39
C LEU A 20 -14.51 10.05 4.47
N GLY A 21 -14.53 8.84 5.00
CA GLY A 21 -14.99 7.68 4.23
C GLY A 21 -16.42 7.84 3.74
N ALA A 22 -17.31 8.37 4.60
CA ALA A 22 -18.69 8.63 4.23
C ALA A 22 -18.78 9.64 3.08
N TRP A 23 -17.91 10.64 3.09
CA TRP A 23 -17.87 11.62 2.00
C TRP A 23 -17.50 10.96 0.66
N TYR A 24 -16.45 10.11 0.69
CA TYR A 24 -16.02 9.41 -0.52
C TYR A 24 -17.11 8.45 -1.03
N GLU A 25 -17.79 7.79 -0.11
CA GLU A 25 -18.87 6.87 -0.47
C GLU A 25 -20.03 7.63 -1.11
N LYS A 26 -20.44 8.73 -0.49
CA LYS A 26 -21.59 9.51 -0.97
C LYS A 26 -21.31 10.19 -2.30
N HIS A 27 -20.14 10.80 -2.45
CA HIS A 27 -19.88 11.70 -3.58
C HIS A 27 -19.12 11.02 -4.72
N LEU A 28 -18.30 10.02 -4.42
CA LEU A 28 -17.50 9.35 -5.44
C LEU A 28 -17.84 7.87 -5.61
N GLY A 29 -18.82 7.39 -4.87
CA GLY A 29 -19.27 6.00 -5.03
C GLY A 29 -18.28 4.95 -4.58
N VAL A 30 -17.31 5.32 -3.72
CA VAL A 30 -16.36 4.35 -3.19
C VAL A 30 -17.08 3.42 -2.22
N ASP A 31 -16.94 2.12 -2.40
CA ASP A 31 -17.57 1.12 -1.54
C ASP A 31 -16.71 0.92 -0.29
N VAL A 32 -16.88 1.82 0.69
CA VAL A 32 -16.07 1.83 1.89
C VAL A 32 -16.50 0.70 2.82
N GLN A 33 -15.57 -0.19 3.11
CA GLN A 33 -15.80 -1.36 3.94
C GLN A 33 -15.62 -1.02 5.42
N ASP A 34 -16.04 -1.93 6.29
CA ASP A 34 -15.99 -1.71 7.75
C ASP A 34 -14.59 -1.43 8.28
N TRP A 35 -13.56 -1.94 7.59
CA TRP A 35 -12.17 -1.71 8.00
C TRP A 35 -11.63 -0.34 7.61
N GLY A 36 -12.44 0.50 6.97
CA GLY A 36 -12.05 1.89 6.69
C GLY A 36 -11.43 2.13 5.33
N GLY A 37 -11.59 1.23 4.40
CA GLY A 37 -11.06 1.37 3.06
C GLY A 37 -11.82 0.59 2.03
N ALA A 38 -11.24 0.46 0.84
CA ALA A 38 -11.87 -0.23 -0.27
C ALA A 38 -10.82 -0.95 -1.11
N GLN A 39 -11.26 -1.93 -1.86
CA GLN A 39 -10.44 -2.63 -2.83
C GLN A 39 -10.99 -2.33 -4.21
N PHE A 40 -10.11 -1.88 -5.11
CA PHE A 40 -10.47 -1.64 -6.50
C PHE A 40 -9.89 -2.78 -7.32
N PHE A 41 -10.73 -3.67 -7.78
CA PHE A 41 -10.30 -4.84 -8.55
C PHE A 41 -10.09 -4.45 -10.01
N PHE A 42 -8.96 -4.83 -10.58
CA PHE A 42 -8.65 -4.50 -11.97
C PHE A 42 -9.65 -5.12 -12.95
N LYS A 43 -10.23 -6.25 -12.59
CA LYS A 43 -11.24 -6.89 -13.44
C LYS A 43 -12.51 -6.04 -13.61
N ASP A 44 -12.73 -5.09 -12.70
CA ASP A 44 -13.93 -4.25 -12.73
C ASP A 44 -13.84 -3.15 -13.78
N ASP A 45 -12.66 -2.92 -14.35
CA ASP A 45 -12.50 -1.98 -15.45
C ASP A 45 -12.45 -2.67 -16.81
N GLU A 46 -12.94 -3.89 -16.85
CA GLU A 46 -13.03 -4.70 -18.06
C GLU A 46 -11.67 -5.19 -18.59
N SER A 47 -10.63 -5.15 -17.76
CA SER A 47 -9.35 -5.73 -18.14
C SER A 47 -9.37 -7.23 -17.90
N PRO A 48 -9.33 -8.06 -18.92
CA PRO A 48 -9.54 -9.50 -18.72
C PRO A 48 -8.37 -10.25 -18.11
N ARG A 49 -7.20 -9.67 -18.09
CA ARG A 49 -6.00 -10.40 -17.67
C ARG A 49 -5.61 -10.17 -16.22
N GLU A 50 -6.23 -9.22 -15.54
CA GLU A 50 -5.80 -8.85 -14.21
C GLU A 50 -6.58 -9.56 -13.13
N GLN A 51 -5.82 -10.15 -12.20
CA GLN A 51 -6.36 -10.78 -11.01
C GLN A 51 -6.12 -9.93 -9.78
N GLY A 52 -5.40 -8.82 -9.92
CA GLY A 52 -5.00 -8.00 -8.80
C GLY A 52 -6.01 -6.93 -8.43
N TYR A 53 -5.65 -6.17 -7.40
CA TYR A 53 -6.46 -5.06 -6.92
C TYR A 53 -5.56 -4.02 -6.29
N THR A 54 -6.08 -2.80 -6.15
CA THR A 54 -5.44 -1.71 -5.42
C THR A 54 -6.27 -1.42 -4.18
N VAL A 55 -5.61 -1.31 -3.04
CA VAL A 55 -6.26 -0.99 -1.77
C VAL A 55 -6.25 0.52 -1.58
N TRP A 56 -7.39 1.07 -1.16
CA TRP A 56 -7.50 2.45 -0.73
C TRP A 56 -7.91 2.43 0.73
N SER A 57 -7.19 3.15 1.60
CA SER A 57 -7.45 3.04 3.03
C SER A 57 -7.22 4.35 3.75
N LEU A 58 -8.06 4.62 4.75
CA LEU A 58 -7.95 5.79 5.60
C LEU A 58 -7.40 5.36 6.96
N PHE A 59 -6.43 6.13 7.46
CA PHE A 59 -5.81 5.91 8.74
C PHE A 59 -6.08 7.11 9.63
N LYS A 60 -6.09 6.91 10.95
CA LYS A 60 -6.16 8.03 11.88
C LYS A 60 -4.92 8.89 11.72
N GLU A 61 -5.06 10.20 11.93
CA GLU A 61 -3.94 11.13 11.73
C GLU A 61 -2.77 10.86 12.67
N ASP A 62 -3.02 10.23 13.82
CA ASP A 62 -1.99 9.89 14.80
C ASP A 62 -1.36 8.51 14.57
N THR A 63 -1.67 7.86 13.47
CA THR A 63 -1.08 6.54 13.19
C THR A 63 0.44 6.61 13.15
N THR A 64 1.09 5.57 13.65
CA THR A 64 2.54 5.43 13.55
C THR A 64 2.95 4.57 12.36
N HIS A 65 1.98 4.08 11.58
CA HIS A 65 2.27 3.17 10.46
C HIS A 65 3.13 3.83 9.38
N PHE A 66 3.01 5.16 9.21
CA PHE A 66 3.79 5.90 8.22
C PHE A 66 5.14 6.38 8.75
N ALA A 67 5.39 6.22 10.05
CA ALA A 67 6.66 6.68 10.63
C ALA A 67 7.85 5.92 10.03
N PRO A 68 9.01 6.54 9.83
CA PRO A 68 9.37 7.88 10.29
C PRO A 68 8.95 9.02 9.36
N SER A 69 8.19 8.76 8.31
CA SER A 69 7.67 9.82 7.45
C SER A 69 6.66 10.68 8.22
N THR A 70 6.68 11.99 7.98
CA THR A 70 5.70 12.93 8.51
C THR A 70 4.63 13.28 7.48
N LYS A 71 4.67 12.65 6.33
CA LYS A 71 3.70 12.91 5.27
C LYS A 71 2.33 12.33 5.62
N PRO A 72 1.24 12.93 5.12
CA PRO A 72 -0.11 12.45 5.42
C PRO A 72 -0.56 11.29 4.52
N PHE A 73 0.35 10.70 3.77
CA PHE A 73 0.03 9.60 2.87
C PHE A 73 1.18 8.59 2.83
N MET A 74 0.86 7.39 2.38
CA MET A 74 1.86 6.36 2.09
C MET A 74 1.35 5.57 0.88
N VAL A 75 2.25 5.29 -0.06
CA VAL A 75 1.92 4.50 -1.25
C VAL A 75 2.50 3.11 -1.10
N ASN A 76 1.70 2.12 -1.43
CA ASN A 76 2.10 0.72 -1.45
C ASN A 76 2.31 0.30 -2.91
N TYR A 77 3.43 -0.34 -3.19
CA TYR A 77 3.74 -0.86 -4.52
C TYR A 77 3.75 -2.38 -4.49
N ARG A 78 3.10 -2.98 -5.49
CA ARG A 78 3.14 -4.44 -5.66
C ARG A 78 4.49 -4.83 -6.27
N VAL A 79 5.08 -5.91 -5.76
CA VAL A 79 6.37 -6.43 -6.22
C VAL A 79 6.27 -7.93 -6.45
N ALA A 80 7.12 -8.46 -7.32
CA ALA A 80 7.12 -9.89 -7.64
C ALA A 80 7.84 -10.71 -6.58
N ASP A 81 8.96 -10.21 -6.05
CA ASP A 81 9.80 -10.92 -5.09
C ASP A 81 10.34 -9.93 -4.06
N LEU A 82 9.68 -9.89 -2.91
CA LEU A 82 10.01 -8.90 -1.89
C LEU A 82 11.41 -9.09 -1.32
N HIS A 83 11.76 -10.32 -0.95
CA HIS A 83 13.06 -10.55 -0.30
C HIS A 83 14.22 -10.22 -1.22
N ALA A 84 14.11 -10.59 -2.49
CA ALA A 84 15.15 -10.26 -3.47
C ALA A 84 15.27 -8.75 -3.66
N LEU A 85 14.13 -8.06 -3.71
CA LEU A 85 14.13 -6.60 -3.86
C LEU A 85 14.75 -5.92 -2.65
N LEU A 86 14.37 -6.32 -1.44
CA LEU A 86 14.93 -5.71 -0.23
C LEU A 86 16.44 -5.91 -0.16
N ALA A 87 16.93 -7.09 -0.54
CA ALA A 87 18.37 -7.35 -0.56
C ALA A 87 19.07 -6.44 -1.57
N ALA A 88 18.47 -6.27 -2.76
CA ALA A 88 19.03 -5.39 -3.79
C ALA A 88 19.06 -3.93 -3.31
N LEU A 89 17.99 -3.47 -2.68
CA LEU A 89 17.92 -2.09 -2.18
C LEU A 89 18.95 -1.83 -1.09
N ARG A 90 19.17 -2.79 -0.20
CA ARG A 90 20.20 -2.67 0.83
C ARG A 90 21.59 -2.59 0.19
N ALA A 91 21.85 -3.42 -0.81
CA ALA A 91 23.13 -3.39 -1.52
C ALA A 91 23.37 -2.07 -2.26
N GLU A 92 22.28 -1.42 -2.67
CA GLU A 92 22.35 -0.12 -3.36
C GLU A 92 22.43 1.06 -2.39
N GLY A 93 22.43 0.80 -1.08
CA GLY A 93 22.55 1.85 -0.08
C GLY A 93 21.27 2.54 0.30
N CYS A 94 20.12 1.98 -0.07
CA CYS A 94 18.82 2.54 0.29
C CYS A 94 18.52 2.30 1.77
N GLU A 95 17.72 3.19 2.34
CA GLU A 95 17.32 3.10 3.75
C GLU A 95 16.13 2.13 3.87
N VAL A 96 16.42 0.85 4.07
CA VAL A 96 15.43 -0.23 4.15
C VAL A 96 15.17 -0.55 5.61
N ASP A 97 13.89 -0.62 5.99
CA ASP A 97 13.49 -1.01 7.33
C ASP A 97 13.91 -2.48 7.55
N GLU A 98 14.41 -2.79 8.73
CA GLU A 98 14.76 -4.17 9.08
C GLU A 98 13.54 -5.06 9.24
N LYS A 99 12.38 -4.46 9.54
CA LYS A 99 11.15 -5.21 9.74
C LYS A 99 10.59 -5.72 8.42
N VAL A 100 10.17 -6.98 8.41
CA VAL A 100 9.40 -7.59 7.34
C VAL A 100 8.19 -8.23 7.97
N GLN A 101 7.03 -8.00 7.40
CA GLN A 101 5.79 -8.61 7.88
C GLN A 101 5.36 -9.66 6.86
N ASP A 102 5.04 -10.86 7.34
CA ASP A 102 4.61 -11.97 6.49
C ASP A 102 3.36 -12.56 7.13
N ASP A 103 2.24 -12.43 6.46
CA ASP A 103 0.96 -12.90 6.98
C ASP A 103 0.06 -13.37 5.83
N GLU A 104 -1.22 -13.58 6.14
CA GLU A 104 -2.20 -14.08 5.16
C GLU A 104 -2.42 -13.12 3.99
N TYR A 105 -2.09 -11.84 4.16
CA TYR A 105 -2.25 -10.84 3.11
C TYR A 105 -1.01 -10.71 2.22
N GLY A 106 0.05 -11.42 2.53
CA GLY A 106 1.29 -11.42 1.77
C GLY A 106 2.48 -10.95 2.58
N LYS A 107 3.51 -10.54 1.88
CA LYS A 107 4.76 -10.10 2.49
C LYS A 107 4.92 -8.60 2.30
N PHE A 108 5.26 -7.90 3.38
CA PHE A 108 5.39 -6.45 3.37
C PHE A 108 6.78 -6.03 3.85
N GLY A 109 7.35 -5.05 3.18
CA GLY A 109 8.60 -4.42 3.59
C GLY A 109 8.51 -2.92 3.34
N TRP A 110 9.49 -2.17 3.85
CA TRP A 110 9.44 -0.71 3.79
C TRP A 110 10.81 -0.13 3.47
N VAL A 111 10.80 0.95 2.69
CA VAL A 111 11.99 1.70 2.34
C VAL A 111 11.63 3.18 2.34
N MET A 112 12.59 4.03 2.74
CA MET A 112 12.42 5.48 2.68
C MET A 112 12.97 5.99 1.36
N ASP A 113 12.22 6.88 0.70
CA ASP A 113 12.74 7.51 -0.50
C ASP A 113 13.58 8.75 -0.14
N PRO A 114 14.29 9.37 -1.11
CA PRO A 114 15.14 10.52 -0.82
C PRO A 114 14.41 11.76 -0.32
N GLU A 115 13.11 11.84 -0.50
CA GLU A 115 12.30 13.00 -0.07
C GLU A 115 11.60 12.77 1.26
N GLY A 116 11.89 11.65 1.94
CA GLY A 116 11.31 11.35 3.25
C GLY A 116 9.94 10.69 3.19
N ASN A 117 9.55 10.16 2.06
CA ASN A 117 8.32 9.38 1.96
C ASN A 117 8.60 7.94 2.32
N LYS A 118 7.76 7.37 3.19
CA LYS A 118 7.84 5.94 3.47
C LYS A 118 7.12 5.19 2.35
N VAL A 119 7.78 4.21 1.79
CA VAL A 119 7.26 3.39 0.70
C VAL A 119 7.01 2.00 1.24
N GLU A 120 5.82 1.47 1.04
CA GLU A 120 5.50 0.09 1.40
C GLU A 120 5.60 -0.78 0.15
N LEU A 121 6.28 -1.92 0.29
CA LEU A 121 6.47 -2.88 -0.79
C LEU A 121 5.73 -4.15 -0.42
N TRP A 122 4.93 -4.67 -1.33
CA TRP A 122 4.00 -5.76 -1.04
C TRP A 122 4.08 -6.85 -2.10
N GLN A 123 4.40 -8.04 -1.64
CA GLN A 123 4.30 -9.23 -2.47
C GLN A 123 3.01 -9.95 -2.08
N PRO A 124 1.98 -9.91 -2.93
CA PRO A 124 0.71 -10.58 -2.61
C PRO A 124 0.88 -12.08 -2.45
N PRO A 125 -0.06 -12.74 -1.76
CA PRO A 125 0.01 -14.19 -1.62
C PRO A 125 -0.06 -14.88 -2.97
N THR A 126 0.59 -16.05 -3.05
CA THR A 126 0.58 -16.86 -4.26
C THR A 126 -0.84 -17.32 -4.55
N GLY A 127 -1.29 -17.13 -5.78
CA GLY A 127 -2.62 -17.56 -6.19
C GLY A 127 -3.74 -16.62 -5.81
N GLY A 128 -3.40 -15.48 -5.18
CA GLY A 128 -4.40 -14.52 -4.72
C GLY A 128 -4.43 -13.25 -5.51
#